data_36fea29df59eb2b63625e8729e23e30f
#
_entry.id   36fea29df59eb2b63625e8729e23e30f
#
_cell.length_a   1.000
_cell.length_b   1.000
_cell.length_c   1.000
_cell.angle_alpha   90.00
_cell.angle_beta   90.00
_cell.angle_gamma   90.00
#
_symmetry.space_group_name_H-M   'P 1'
#
loop_
_entity.id
_entity.type
_entity.pdbx_description
1 polymer ?
#
loop_
_entity_poly.entity_id
_entity_poly.type
_entity_poly.pdbx_seq_one_letter_code
_entity_poly.pdbx_strand_id
1 'polypeptide(L)'
;MDDQPRDDERQMQIDQWREQARAHWKRFRPSLYRDLNKLNRLEQALTDAAERTYREMKQLEKIGYQEHEAWEVVRESYLFTPEEGKPLTHSDSPFWKDKV
;
A
#
# COMPACT_ATOMS: atom_id res chain seq x y z
N MET A 1 21.31 -17.86 -13.96
CA MET A 1 20.93 -17.56 -13.81
C MET A 1 20.33 -17.31 -13.06
N ASP A 2 20.10 -17.23 -12.57
CA ASP A 2 19.63 -16.92 -11.80
C ASP A 2 18.72 -16.38 -11.83
N ASP A 3 18.18 -16.40 -12.26
CA ASP A 3 17.40 -15.83 -12.45
C ASP A 3 16.69 -15.31 -11.75
N GLN A 4 16.20 -15.06 -11.66
CA GLN A 4 15.57 -14.06 -10.88
C GLN A 4 14.09 -14.26 -10.76
N PRO A 5 13.63 -15.40 -10.39
CA PRO A 5 12.21 -15.59 -10.19
C PRO A 5 11.67 -14.63 -9.15
N ARG A 6 12.50 -14.23 -8.20
CA ARG A 6 12.07 -13.33 -7.18
C ARG A 6 11.70 -11.97 -7.71
N ASP A 7 12.46 -11.48 -8.68
CA ASP A 7 12.17 -10.19 -9.26
C ASP A 7 10.87 -10.23 -10.02
N ASP A 8 10.61 -11.34 -10.69
CA ASP A 8 9.35 -11.49 -11.39
C ASP A 8 8.17 -11.55 -10.45
N GLU A 9 8.33 -12.30 -9.36
CA GLU A 9 7.28 -12.39 -8.36
C GLU A 9 7.01 -11.05 -7.72
N ARG A 10 8.08 -10.32 -7.42
CA ARG A 10 7.94 -9.00 -6.84
C ARG A 10 7.19 -8.08 -7.77
N GLN A 11 7.55 -8.08 -9.05
CA GLN A 11 6.90 -7.20 -10.00
C GLN A 11 5.43 -7.57 -10.19
N MET A 12 5.12 -8.86 -10.24
CA MET A 12 3.74 -9.29 -10.36
C MET A 12 2.93 -8.86 -9.15
N GLN A 13 3.50 -8.99 -7.97
CA GLN A 13 2.80 -8.58 -6.76
C GLN A 13 2.57 -7.08 -6.75
N ILE A 14 3.58 -6.32 -7.14
CA ILE A 14 3.44 -4.87 -7.20
C ILE A 14 2.38 -4.47 -8.21
N ASP A 15 2.35 -5.12 -9.36
CA ASP A 15 1.36 -4.82 -10.37
C ASP A 15 -0.05 -5.12 -9.87
N GLN A 16 -0.24 -6.21 -9.17
CA GLN A 16 -1.54 -6.54 -8.60
C GLN A 16 -1.97 -5.50 -7.58
N TRP A 17 -1.05 -5.11 -6.71
CA TRP A 17 -1.36 -4.13 -5.69
C TRP A 17 -1.66 -2.77 -6.30
N ARG A 18 -0.97 -2.41 -7.38
CA ARG A 18 -1.28 -1.16 -8.06
C ARG A 18 -2.73 -1.14 -8.55
N GLU A 19 -3.17 -2.24 -9.14
CA GLU A 19 -4.54 -2.28 -9.63
C GLU A 19 -5.56 -2.29 -8.51
N GLN A 20 -5.26 -2.98 -7.43
CA GLN A 20 -6.14 -2.96 -6.27
C GLN A 20 -6.21 -1.57 -5.66
N ALA A 21 -5.08 -0.90 -5.56
CA ALA A 21 -5.06 0.45 -5.02
C ALA A 21 -5.80 1.41 -5.95
N ARG A 22 -5.63 1.23 -7.25
CA ARG A 22 -6.33 2.07 -8.23
C ARG A 22 -7.84 2.00 -8.02
N ALA A 23 -8.36 0.80 -7.89
CA ALA A 23 -9.79 0.62 -7.68
C ALA A 23 -10.23 1.22 -6.35
N HIS A 24 -9.44 1.01 -5.31
CA HIS A 24 -9.77 1.52 -3.99
C HIS A 24 -9.75 3.04 -3.96
N TRP A 25 -8.68 3.65 -4.51
CA TRP A 25 -8.58 5.10 -4.51
C TRP A 25 -9.69 5.74 -5.33
N LYS A 26 -10.02 5.13 -6.45
CA LYS A 26 -11.07 5.67 -7.30
C LYS A 26 -12.41 5.68 -6.57
N ARG A 27 -12.66 4.66 -5.78
CA ARG A 27 -13.93 4.54 -5.08
C ARG A 27 -13.96 5.32 -3.77
N PHE A 28 -12.90 5.25 -3.00
CA PHE A 28 -12.91 5.80 -1.65
C PHE A 28 -12.10 7.07 -1.48
N ARG A 29 -11.26 7.38 -2.44
CA ARG A 29 -10.46 8.60 -2.43
C ARG A 29 -10.58 9.32 -3.77
N PRO A 30 -11.80 9.70 -4.15
CA PRO A 30 -12.00 10.25 -5.50
C PRO A 30 -11.28 11.57 -5.75
N SER A 31 -11.16 12.42 -4.74
CA SER A 31 -10.45 13.69 -4.93
C SER A 31 -8.97 13.45 -5.16
N LEU A 32 -8.37 12.58 -4.35
CA LEU A 32 -6.97 12.23 -4.54
C LEU A 32 -6.74 11.61 -5.91
N TYR A 33 -7.62 10.68 -6.27
CA TYR A 33 -7.51 10.00 -7.56
C TYR A 33 -7.56 11.01 -8.70
N ARG A 34 -8.55 11.89 -8.65
CA ARG A 34 -8.73 12.89 -9.70
C ARG A 34 -7.54 13.83 -9.79
N ASP A 35 -7.07 14.31 -8.65
CA ASP A 35 -5.97 15.27 -8.63
C ASP A 35 -4.69 14.65 -9.16
N LEU A 36 -4.39 13.44 -8.73
CA LEU A 36 -3.19 12.76 -9.22
C LEU A 36 -3.27 12.50 -10.71
N ASN A 37 -4.47 12.15 -11.18
CA ASN A 37 -4.65 11.90 -12.60
C ASN A 37 -4.46 13.19 -13.42
N LYS A 38 -4.95 14.30 -12.91
CA LYS A 38 -4.78 15.59 -13.58
C LYS A 38 -3.32 15.98 -13.68
N LEU A 39 -2.55 15.64 -12.68
CA LEU A 39 -1.14 15.98 -12.65
C LEU A 39 -0.27 14.94 -13.35
N ASN A 40 -0.87 13.91 -13.91
CA ASN A 40 -0.15 12.80 -14.53
C ASN A 40 0.78 12.11 -13.54
N ARG A 41 0.35 12.03 -12.29
CA ARG A 41 1.15 11.42 -11.25
C ARG A 41 0.49 10.17 -10.65
N LEU A 42 -0.67 9.79 -11.18
CA LEU A 42 -1.40 8.67 -10.60
C LEU A 42 -0.61 7.37 -10.67
N GLU A 43 -0.03 7.08 -11.84
CA GLU A 43 0.70 5.81 -11.99
C GLU A 43 1.91 5.76 -11.07
N GLN A 44 2.61 6.88 -10.96
CA GLN A 44 3.77 6.92 -10.06
C GLN A 44 3.34 6.74 -8.61
N ALA A 45 2.26 7.39 -8.22
CA ALA A 45 1.77 7.27 -6.85
C ALA A 45 1.34 5.84 -6.53
N LEU A 46 0.68 5.19 -7.48
CA LEU A 46 0.28 3.80 -7.30
C LEU A 46 1.49 2.88 -7.18
N THR A 47 2.48 3.11 -8.03
CA THR A 47 3.70 2.32 -7.98
C THR A 47 4.43 2.53 -6.66
N ASP A 48 4.55 3.78 -6.22
CA ASP A 48 5.22 4.07 -4.95
C ASP A 48 4.50 3.39 -3.79
N ALA A 49 3.18 3.43 -3.80
CA ALA A 49 2.41 2.80 -2.72
C ALA A 49 2.65 1.29 -2.70
N ALA A 50 2.64 0.67 -3.87
CA ALA A 50 2.83 -0.76 -3.95
C ALA A 50 4.25 -1.16 -3.53
N GLU A 51 5.24 -0.37 -3.97
CA GLU A 51 6.61 -0.69 -3.62
C GLU A 51 6.88 -0.51 -2.14
N ARG A 52 6.31 0.53 -1.54
CA ARG A 52 6.47 0.73 -0.11
C ARG A 52 5.82 -0.41 0.66
N THR A 53 4.65 -0.85 0.21
CA THR A 53 3.99 -1.98 0.85
C THR A 53 4.88 -3.21 0.81
N TYR A 54 5.45 -3.49 -0.35
CA TYR A 54 6.32 -4.66 -0.48
C TYR A 54 7.52 -4.56 0.45
N ARG A 55 8.17 -3.42 0.45
CA ARG A 55 9.36 -3.22 1.26
C ARG A 55 9.08 -3.38 2.74
N GLU A 56 7.99 -2.77 3.21
CA GLU A 56 7.69 -2.83 4.63
C GLU A 56 7.23 -4.22 5.04
N MET A 57 6.52 -4.91 4.17
CA MET A 57 6.16 -6.28 4.48
C MET A 57 7.39 -7.15 4.66
N LYS A 58 8.38 -6.97 3.78
CA LYS A 58 9.60 -7.77 3.91
C LYS A 58 10.33 -7.47 5.20
N GLN A 59 10.32 -6.23 5.64
CA GLN A 59 10.94 -5.89 6.90
C GLN A 59 10.23 -6.52 8.08
N LEU A 60 8.90 -6.54 8.05
CA LEU A 60 8.15 -7.17 9.12
C LEU A 60 8.39 -8.67 9.14
N GLU A 61 8.49 -9.28 7.98
CA GLU A 61 8.77 -10.70 7.91
C GLU A 61 10.14 -11.02 8.51
N LYS A 62 11.09 -10.13 8.33
CA LYS A 62 12.42 -10.32 8.90
C LYS A 62 12.40 -10.36 10.41
N ILE A 63 11.50 -9.63 11.03
CA ILE A 63 11.45 -9.60 12.49
C ILE A 63 10.42 -10.57 13.05
N GLY A 64 9.89 -11.45 12.21
CA GLY A 64 9.09 -12.56 12.72
C GLY A 64 7.64 -12.57 12.31
N TYR A 65 7.16 -11.56 11.62
CA TYR A 65 5.77 -11.57 11.17
C TYR A 65 5.60 -12.58 10.05
N GLN A 66 4.44 -13.20 10.04
CA GLN A 66 4.08 -14.02 8.89
C GLN A 66 3.56 -13.13 7.78
N GLU A 67 3.57 -13.67 6.56
CA GLU A 67 3.21 -12.86 5.41
C GLU A 67 1.84 -12.23 5.56
N HIS A 68 0.84 -13.01 5.96
CA HIS A 68 -0.51 -12.45 6.07
C HIS A 68 -0.61 -11.42 7.18
N GLU A 69 0.19 -11.58 8.24
CA GLU A 69 0.21 -10.59 9.31
C GLU A 69 0.82 -9.29 8.84
N ALA A 70 1.92 -9.39 8.11
CA ALA A 70 2.55 -8.20 7.56
C ALA A 70 1.62 -7.48 6.60
N TRP A 71 0.91 -8.24 5.79
CA TRP A 71 -0.06 -7.68 4.84
C TRP A 71 -1.13 -6.88 5.57
N GLU A 72 -1.69 -7.45 6.64
CA GLU A 72 -2.74 -6.77 7.38
C GLU A 72 -2.26 -5.47 8.00
N VAL A 73 -1.01 -5.44 8.41
CA VAL A 73 -0.46 -4.24 9.02
C VAL A 73 -0.22 -3.14 7.98
N VAL A 74 0.32 -3.51 6.82
CA VAL A 74 0.86 -2.52 5.90
C VAL A 74 -0.14 -2.06 4.86
N ARG A 75 -1.08 -2.92 4.47
CA ARG A 75 -1.94 -2.62 3.32
C ARG A 75 -2.72 -1.33 3.47
N GLU A 76 -3.17 -1.03 4.66
CA GLU A 76 -4.00 0.16 4.89
C GLU A 76 -3.18 1.44 4.99
N SER A 77 -1.88 1.30 5.13
CA SER A 77 -1.02 2.48 5.18
C SER A 77 -0.82 3.11 3.81
N TYR A 78 -0.82 2.29 2.78
CA TYR A 78 -0.48 2.79 1.45
C TYR A 78 -1.50 2.44 0.39
N LEU A 79 -2.02 1.22 0.41
CA LEU A 79 -2.88 0.76 -0.67
C LEU A 79 -4.35 1.05 -0.41
N PHE A 80 -4.83 0.65 0.76
CA PHE A 80 -6.24 0.77 1.09
C PHE A 80 -6.43 1.79 2.19
N THR A 81 -6.05 3.03 1.86
CA THR A 81 -6.13 4.11 2.82
C THR A 81 -7.58 4.44 3.12
N PRO A 82 -7.83 5.11 4.26
CA PRO A 82 -9.21 5.41 4.65
C PRO A 82 -9.96 6.26 3.66
N GLU A 83 -11.27 6.14 3.68
CA GLU A 83 -12.14 6.89 2.81
C GLU A 83 -11.99 8.39 3.04
N GLU A 84 -12.04 9.16 1.96
CA GLU A 84 -11.98 10.62 2.05
C GLU A 84 -13.15 11.17 2.82
N GLY A 85 -12.90 12.29 3.48
CA GLY A 85 -13.95 12.97 4.19
C GLY A 85 -14.26 12.40 5.55
N LYS A 86 -13.65 11.27 5.89
CA LYS A 86 -13.85 10.68 7.20
C LYS A 86 -12.63 10.93 8.05
N PRO A 87 -12.81 11.54 9.20
CA PRO A 87 -11.66 11.75 10.07
C PRO A 87 -11.15 10.42 10.59
N LEU A 88 -9.84 10.33 10.75
CA LEU A 88 -9.27 9.17 11.39
C LEU A 88 -9.68 9.18 12.84
N THR A 89 -10.29 8.11 13.26
CA THR A 89 -10.65 7.99 14.67
C THR A 89 -9.48 7.41 15.42
N HIS A 90 -9.63 7.44 16.73
CA HIS A 90 -8.63 6.87 17.58
C HIS A 90 -8.36 5.41 17.24
N SER A 91 -9.42 4.69 16.91
CA SER A 91 -9.30 3.28 16.60
C SER A 91 -8.58 3.05 15.28
N ASP A 92 -8.50 4.08 14.46
CA ASP A 92 -7.82 3.95 13.16
C ASP A 92 -6.33 4.19 13.26
N SER A 93 -5.87 4.67 14.40
CA SER A 93 -4.45 4.92 14.57
C SER A 93 -3.71 3.63 14.80
N PRO A 94 -2.54 3.46 14.17
CA PRO A 94 -1.73 2.29 14.47
C PRO A 94 -1.32 2.30 15.94
N PHE A 95 -1.32 1.13 16.54
CA PHE A 95 -1.02 1.05 17.97
C PHE A 95 0.39 1.58 18.28
N TRP A 96 1.32 1.44 17.35
CA TRP A 96 2.68 1.92 17.57
C TRP A 96 2.73 3.45 17.67
N LYS A 97 1.76 4.09 17.08
CA LYS A 97 1.71 5.55 17.13
C LYS A 97 1.38 6.05 18.52
N ASP A 98 0.59 5.30 19.24
CA ASP A 98 0.20 5.67 20.57
C ASP A 98 1.34 5.58 21.56
N LYS A 99 2.41 4.92 21.16
CA LYS A 99 3.54 4.74 22.04
C LYS A 99 4.56 5.85 21.95
N VAL A 100 4.37 6.73 21.04
CA VAL A 100 5.35 7.80 20.79
C VAL A 100 5.18 8.99 21.74
#